data_1efb052cceab622781f88b088e1314f3
#
_entry.id   1efb052cceab622781f88b088e1314f3
#
_cell.length_a   1.000
_cell.length_b   1.000
_cell.length_c   1.000
_cell.angle_alpha   90.00
_cell.angle_beta   90.00
_cell.angle_gamma   90.00
#
_symmetry.space_group_name_H-M   'P 1'
#
loop_
_entity.id
_entity.type
_entity.pdbx_description
1 polymer ?
#
loop_
_entity_poly.entity_id
_entity_poly.type
_entity_poly.pdbx_seq_one_letter_code
_entity_poly.pdbx_strand_id
1 'polypeptide(L)'
;MIKAELKNIRQSKMLLVTTIAICCIPVLYAVVFLKGIWDPYSHLDQLKVAVVNQDQPVSYQGKTMNLGQKVVDSLHRNHTFDWQFVDEDEAKQGMKDNKYYLAVTIPTDFSHNATTVTQLDPQQLKLRYQTNASLNYPIETVAGTAVSRIKSQISAEITTTYANALIDIIKQSGQGLQTASAG
;
A
#
# COMPACT_ATOMS: atom_id res chain seq x y z
N MET A 1 1.12 -59.33 -0.12
CA MET A 1 0.72 -58.67 1.14
C MET A 1 -0.31 -57.56 0.85
N ILE A 2 -0.03 -56.50 0.14
CA ILE A 2 -0.96 -55.36 -0.09
C ILE A 2 -2.31 -55.76 -0.71
N LYS A 3 -2.35 -56.69 -1.67
CA LYS A 3 -3.61 -57.17 -2.27
C LYS A 3 -4.52 -57.93 -1.31
N ALA A 4 -3.95 -58.64 -0.31
CA ALA A 4 -4.72 -59.36 0.71
C ALA A 4 -5.32 -58.39 1.73
N GLU A 5 -4.57 -57.33 2.11
CA GLU A 5 -5.04 -56.29 3.02
C GLU A 5 -6.15 -55.44 2.38
N LEU A 6 -5.99 -55.04 1.11
CA LEU A 6 -7.02 -54.35 0.35
C LEU A 6 -8.32 -55.17 0.23
N LYS A 7 -8.20 -56.48 0.08
CA LYS A 7 -9.37 -57.38 0.05
C LYS A 7 -10.07 -57.44 1.42
N ASN A 8 -9.31 -57.50 2.52
CA ASN A 8 -9.85 -57.48 3.89
C ASN A 8 -10.57 -56.16 4.22
N ILE A 9 -9.97 -55.04 3.86
CA ILE A 9 -10.57 -53.71 4.04
C ILE A 9 -11.91 -53.62 3.28
N ARG A 10 -11.96 -54.16 2.06
CA ARG A 10 -13.16 -54.12 1.22
C ARG A 10 -14.26 -55.09 1.71
N GLN A 11 -13.92 -56.15 2.43
CA GLN A 11 -14.88 -57.14 2.97
C GLN A 11 -15.47 -56.70 4.32
N SER A 12 -14.78 -55.87 5.08
CA SER A 12 -15.27 -55.34 6.37
C SER A 12 -15.73 -53.89 6.20
N LYS A 13 -17.05 -53.67 6.28
CA LYS A 13 -17.66 -52.35 6.19
C LYS A 13 -17.08 -51.37 7.22
N MET A 14 -16.78 -51.86 8.42
CA MET A 14 -16.22 -51.04 9.50
C MET A 14 -14.78 -50.60 9.17
N LEU A 15 -13.93 -51.51 8.70
CA LEU A 15 -12.56 -51.19 8.27
C LEU A 15 -12.53 -50.23 7.10
N LEU A 16 -13.44 -50.36 6.15
CA LEU A 16 -13.56 -49.50 4.99
C LEU A 16 -13.94 -48.07 5.41
N VAL A 17 -14.93 -47.93 6.29
CA VAL A 17 -15.35 -46.63 6.82
C VAL A 17 -14.20 -45.93 7.59
N THR A 18 -13.51 -46.68 8.44
CA THR A 18 -12.38 -46.15 9.23
C THR A 18 -11.24 -45.73 8.34
N THR A 19 -10.90 -46.50 7.30
CA THR A 19 -9.84 -46.15 6.35
C THR A 19 -10.19 -44.87 5.55
N ILE A 20 -11.44 -44.77 5.08
CA ILE A 20 -11.91 -43.55 4.38
C ILE A 20 -11.87 -42.35 5.33
N ALA A 21 -12.34 -42.51 6.58
CA ALA A 21 -12.32 -41.44 7.56
C ALA A 21 -10.89 -40.93 7.82
N ILE A 22 -9.93 -41.83 8.01
CA ILE A 22 -8.51 -41.47 8.23
C ILE A 22 -7.92 -40.76 7.00
N CYS A 23 -8.27 -41.18 5.78
CA CYS A 23 -7.81 -40.53 4.55
C CYS A 23 -8.49 -39.17 4.34
N CYS A 24 -9.74 -38.99 4.76
CA CYS A 24 -10.48 -37.73 4.60
C CYS A 24 -10.02 -36.65 5.57
N ILE A 25 -9.55 -36.98 6.77
CA ILE A 25 -9.10 -36.01 7.78
C ILE A 25 -7.99 -35.09 7.25
N PRO A 26 -6.87 -35.59 6.68
CA PRO A 26 -5.84 -34.74 6.13
C PRO A 26 -6.33 -33.85 4.97
N VAL A 27 -7.21 -34.36 4.12
CA VAL A 27 -7.77 -33.62 2.99
C VAL A 27 -8.68 -32.50 3.49
N LEU A 28 -9.57 -32.78 4.44
CA LEU A 28 -10.43 -31.77 5.07
C LEU A 28 -9.58 -30.68 5.75
N TYR A 29 -8.56 -31.11 6.51
CA TYR A 29 -7.63 -30.17 7.14
C TYR A 29 -6.93 -29.29 6.11
N ALA A 30 -6.39 -29.89 5.04
CA ALA A 30 -5.73 -29.16 3.97
C ALA A 30 -6.67 -28.17 3.28
N VAL A 31 -7.91 -28.55 2.98
CA VAL A 31 -8.91 -27.68 2.34
C VAL A 31 -9.28 -26.51 3.25
N VAL A 32 -9.56 -26.77 4.53
CA VAL A 32 -9.91 -25.72 5.50
C VAL A 32 -8.74 -24.78 5.74
N PHE A 33 -7.53 -25.33 5.91
CA PHE A 33 -6.30 -24.58 6.12
C PHE A 33 -5.94 -23.74 4.90
N LEU A 34 -5.96 -24.34 3.70
CA LEU A 34 -5.70 -23.62 2.45
C LEU A 34 -6.73 -22.52 2.22
N LYS A 35 -8.02 -22.77 2.47
CA LYS A 35 -9.06 -21.74 2.32
C LYS A 35 -8.85 -20.57 3.27
N GLY A 36 -8.33 -20.83 4.49
CA GLY A 36 -8.02 -19.76 5.46
C GLY A 36 -6.76 -18.95 5.12
N ILE A 37 -5.80 -19.55 4.38
CA ILE A 37 -4.53 -18.91 4.03
C ILE A 37 -4.50 -18.43 2.57
N TRP A 38 -5.35 -18.99 1.70
CA TRP A 38 -5.30 -18.78 0.25
C TRP A 38 -5.56 -17.33 -0.20
N ASP A 39 -6.25 -16.55 0.62
CA ASP A 39 -6.55 -15.16 0.27
C ASP A 39 -6.36 -14.18 1.44
N PRO A 40 -5.10 -13.94 1.87
CA PRO A 40 -4.81 -12.95 2.89
C PRO A 40 -5.07 -11.51 2.41
N TYR A 41 -5.36 -11.32 1.11
CA TYR A 41 -5.54 -10.01 0.49
C TYR A 41 -7.00 -9.64 0.23
N SER A 42 -7.96 -10.57 0.37
CA SER A 42 -9.37 -10.32 0.06
C SER A 42 -10.06 -9.32 0.97
N HIS A 43 -9.46 -9.00 2.11
CA HIS A 43 -10.05 -8.12 3.12
C HIS A 43 -9.14 -6.95 3.48
N LEU A 44 -8.22 -6.56 2.59
CA LEU A 44 -7.37 -5.39 2.80
C LEU A 44 -8.19 -4.10 2.89
N ASP A 45 -9.31 -4.03 2.20
CA ASP A 45 -10.28 -2.93 2.22
C ASP A 45 -10.90 -2.67 3.61
N GLN A 46 -10.85 -3.65 4.50
CA GLN A 46 -11.31 -3.55 5.88
C GLN A 46 -10.20 -3.16 6.86
N LEU A 47 -8.95 -3.18 6.41
CA LEU A 47 -7.81 -2.86 7.26
C LEU A 47 -7.60 -1.35 7.34
N LYS A 48 -7.77 -0.81 8.55
CA LYS A 48 -7.62 0.63 8.81
C LYS A 48 -6.16 1.03 8.82
N VAL A 49 -5.82 1.93 7.91
CA VAL A 49 -4.49 2.53 7.79
C VAL A 49 -4.59 4.02 8.06
N ALA A 50 -3.96 4.48 9.14
CA ALA A 50 -3.89 5.90 9.45
C ALA A 50 -2.89 6.61 8.51
N VAL A 51 -3.29 7.75 7.98
CA VAL A 51 -2.45 8.63 7.15
C VAL A 51 -2.40 10.00 7.80
N VAL A 52 -1.20 10.39 8.20
CA VAL A 52 -0.92 11.70 8.80
C VAL A 52 -0.17 12.55 7.77
N ASN A 53 -0.77 13.64 7.33
CA ASN A 53 -0.14 14.57 6.43
C ASN A 53 0.38 15.78 7.20
N GLN A 54 1.70 15.88 7.35
CA GLN A 54 2.39 17.02 7.96
C GLN A 54 3.05 17.92 6.91
N ASP A 55 2.95 17.55 5.60
CA ASP A 55 3.64 18.25 4.52
C ASP A 55 3.25 19.73 4.46
N GLN A 56 4.23 20.57 4.17
CA GLN A 56 4.04 21.99 4.00
C GLN A 56 4.12 22.36 2.51
N PRO A 57 3.17 23.17 2.02
CA PRO A 57 3.23 23.66 0.64
C PRO A 57 4.46 24.51 0.41
N VAL A 58 5.08 24.36 -0.76
CA VAL A 58 6.28 25.12 -1.16
C VAL A 58 6.04 25.82 -2.48
N SER A 59 6.72 26.94 -2.70
CA SER A 59 6.73 27.63 -3.99
C SER A 59 7.81 27.02 -4.89
N TYR A 60 7.41 26.51 -6.04
CA TYR A 60 8.31 25.96 -7.05
C TYR A 60 7.95 26.52 -8.43
N GLN A 61 8.89 27.20 -9.08
CA GLN A 61 8.71 27.86 -10.40
C GLN A 61 7.47 28.79 -10.45
N GLY A 62 7.23 29.55 -9.39
CA GLY A 62 6.12 30.50 -9.29
C GLY A 62 4.74 29.86 -9.04
N LYS A 63 4.69 28.54 -8.83
CA LYS A 63 3.46 27.79 -8.48
C LYS A 63 3.58 27.19 -7.09
N THR A 64 2.47 27.14 -6.36
CA THR A 64 2.41 26.41 -5.08
C THR A 64 2.34 24.92 -5.34
N MET A 65 3.28 24.18 -4.80
CA MET A 65 3.31 22.72 -4.82
C MET A 65 3.04 22.16 -3.42
N ASN A 66 2.09 21.24 -3.33
CA ASN A 66 1.76 20.48 -2.12
C ASN A 66 1.56 19.01 -2.51
N LEU A 67 2.65 18.25 -2.52
CA LEU A 67 2.64 16.83 -2.92
C LEU A 67 1.98 15.96 -1.87
N GLY A 68 2.14 16.29 -0.59
CA GLY A 68 1.49 15.54 0.49
C GLY A 68 -0.03 15.58 0.35
N GLN A 69 -0.60 16.76 0.04
CA GLN A 69 -2.04 16.86 -0.19
C GLN A 69 -2.47 16.08 -1.45
N LYS A 70 -1.71 16.13 -2.52
CA LYS A 70 -2.00 15.34 -3.73
C LYS A 70 -1.98 13.84 -3.46
N VAL A 71 -1.04 13.37 -2.63
CA VAL A 71 -1.01 11.96 -2.20
C VAL A 71 -2.26 11.62 -1.40
N VAL A 72 -2.66 12.45 -0.43
CA VAL A 72 -3.90 12.29 0.33
C VAL A 72 -5.11 12.21 -0.60
N ASP A 73 -5.26 13.16 -1.54
CA ASP A 73 -6.38 13.20 -2.51
C ASP A 73 -6.40 11.95 -3.40
N SER A 74 -5.24 11.40 -3.72
CA SER A 74 -5.12 10.17 -4.51
C SER A 74 -5.49 8.93 -3.69
N LEU A 75 -5.10 8.88 -2.42
CA LEU A 75 -5.48 7.80 -1.50
C LEU A 75 -6.99 7.80 -1.20
N HIS A 76 -7.64 8.97 -1.13
CA HIS A 76 -9.10 9.06 -1.02
C HIS A 76 -9.85 8.34 -2.15
N ARG A 77 -9.26 8.26 -3.34
CA ARG A 77 -9.83 7.55 -4.49
C ARG A 77 -9.42 6.08 -4.55
N ASN A 78 -8.55 5.64 -3.65
CA ASN A 78 -8.01 4.28 -3.61
C ASN A 78 -8.71 3.46 -2.53
N HIS A 79 -9.40 2.39 -2.92
CA HIS A 79 -10.17 1.54 -2.01
C HIS A 79 -9.42 0.24 -1.63
N THR A 80 -8.10 0.21 -1.77
CA THR A 80 -7.31 -0.99 -1.40
C THR A 80 -7.30 -1.21 0.11
N PHE A 81 -7.32 -0.12 0.89
CA PHE A 81 -7.39 -0.13 2.35
C PHE A 81 -8.48 0.84 2.82
N ASP A 82 -8.90 0.70 4.07
CA ASP A 82 -9.70 1.71 4.78
C ASP A 82 -8.77 2.84 5.27
N TRP A 83 -8.51 3.81 4.37
CA TRP A 83 -7.62 4.93 4.65
C TRP A 83 -8.27 5.92 5.61
N GLN A 84 -7.67 6.12 6.77
CA GLN A 84 -8.13 7.06 7.79
C GLN A 84 -7.18 8.26 7.85
N PHE A 85 -7.65 9.43 7.41
CA PHE A 85 -6.86 10.66 7.41
C PHE A 85 -7.07 11.36 8.74
N VAL A 86 -6.02 11.38 9.55
CA VAL A 86 -6.06 11.80 10.95
C VAL A 86 -4.83 12.65 11.29
N ASP A 87 -4.89 13.35 12.41
CA ASP A 87 -3.71 14.02 12.95
C ASP A 87 -2.74 13.05 13.64
N GLU A 88 -1.58 13.58 14.06
CA GLU A 88 -0.52 12.75 14.66
C GLU A 88 -0.94 12.18 16.01
N ASP A 89 -1.70 12.93 16.81
CA ASP A 89 -2.12 12.49 18.15
C ASP A 89 -3.21 11.42 18.04
N GLU A 90 -4.18 11.59 17.14
CA GLU A 90 -5.18 10.58 16.86
C GLU A 90 -4.54 9.31 16.28
N ALA A 91 -3.56 9.43 15.39
CA ALA A 91 -2.84 8.28 14.86
C ALA A 91 -2.11 7.52 15.98
N LYS A 92 -1.38 8.22 16.86
CA LYS A 92 -0.68 7.62 18.00
C LYS A 92 -1.64 6.93 18.97
N GLN A 93 -2.75 7.58 19.30
CA GLN A 93 -3.75 7.01 20.19
C GLN A 93 -4.42 5.79 19.55
N GLY A 94 -4.83 5.89 18.28
CA GLY A 94 -5.46 4.79 17.57
C GLY A 94 -4.55 3.57 17.38
N MET A 95 -3.22 3.78 17.26
CA MET A 95 -2.24 2.68 17.26
C MET A 95 -2.19 1.99 18.62
N LYS A 96 -2.22 2.74 19.73
CA LYS A 96 -2.25 2.17 21.10
C LYS A 96 -3.54 1.40 21.37
N ASP A 97 -4.66 1.91 20.87
CA ASP A 97 -5.99 1.33 21.07
C ASP A 97 -6.28 0.19 20.06
N ASN A 98 -5.29 -0.24 19.28
CA ASN A 98 -5.42 -1.26 18.23
C ASN A 98 -6.48 -0.92 17.17
N LYS A 99 -6.78 0.37 16.96
CA LYS A 99 -7.71 0.87 15.95
C LYS A 99 -7.11 0.80 14.54
N TYR A 100 -5.79 1.02 14.42
CA TYR A 100 -5.06 1.04 13.16
C TYR A 100 -4.02 -0.08 13.09
N TYR A 101 -3.91 -0.71 11.93
CA TYR A 101 -2.89 -1.73 11.62
C TYR A 101 -1.54 -1.11 11.25
N LEU A 102 -1.61 0.05 10.64
CA LEU A 102 -0.46 0.79 10.13
C LEU A 102 -0.77 2.28 10.26
N ALA A 103 0.22 3.06 10.65
CA ALA A 103 0.22 4.51 10.56
C ALA A 103 1.32 4.96 9.61
N VAL A 104 0.99 5.79 8.63
CA VAL A 104 1.93 6.36 7.67
C VAL A 104 1.93 7.87 7.83
N THR A 105 3.12 8.46 8.00
CA THR A 105 3.29 9.91 8.13
C THR A 105 4.04 10.45 6.93
N ILE A 106 3.45 11.44 6.26
CA ILE A 106 4.08 12.27 5.24
C ILE A 106 4.76 13.44 6.00
N PRO A 107 6.09 13.54 5.98
CA PRO A 107 6.80 14.52 6.80
C PRO A 107 6.67 15.95 6.26
N THR A 108 7.00 16.92 7.08
CA THR A 108 6.85 18.37 6.80
C THR A 108 7.66 18.88 5.60
N ASP A 109 8.76 18.21 5.30
CA ASP A 109 9.71 18.55 4.23
C ASP A 109 9.45 17.80 2.91
N PHE A 110 8.32 17.09 2.81
CA PHE A 110 8.06 16.19 1.70
C PHE A 110 7.97 16.93 0.36
N SER A 111 7.16 17.99 0.26
CA SER A 111 7.10 18.85 -0.94
C SER A 111 8.42 19.57 -1.20
N HIS A 112 9.11 20.03 -0.15
CA HIS A 112 10.40 20.69 -0.29
C HIS A 112 11.43 19.75 -0.94
N ASN A 113 11.56 18.52 -0.43
CA ASN A 113 12.50 17.53 -0.96
C ASN A 113 12.21 17.18 -2.43
N ALA A 114 10.94 17.19 -2.82
CA ALA A 114 10.57 16.99 -4.22
C ALA A 114 11.09 18.09 -5.14
N THR A 115 11.20 19.34 -4.68
CA THR A 115 11.74 20.44 -5.51
C THR A 115 13.23 20.30 -5.77
N THR A 116 13.95 19.50 -4.98
CA THR A 116 15.40 19.33 -5.11
C THR A 116 15.83 18.37 -6.20
N VAL A 117 14.90 17.68 -6.86
CA VAL A 117 15.19 16.62 -7.86
C VAL A 117 16.05 17.11 -9.02
N THR A 118 16.00 18.41 -9.36
CA THR A 118 16.80 19.03 -10.41
C THR A 118 18.10 19.66 -9.88
N GLN A 119 18.37 19.57 -8.58
CA GLN A 119 19.58 20.10 -7.95
C GLN A 119 20.73 19.09 -8.02
N LEU A 120 21.95 19.56 -7.77
CA LEU A 120 23.16 18.72 -7.78
C LEU A 120 23.17 17.67 -6.66
N ASP A 121 22.44 17.92 -5.55
CA ASP A 121 22.28 17.01 -4.41
C ASP A 121 20.78 16.83 -4.11
N PRO A 122 20.09 15.94 -4.86
CA PRO A 122 18.66 15.72 -4.69
C PRO A 122 18.34 15.02 -3.37
N GLN A 123 17.43 15.59 -2.60
CA GLN A 123 16.98 15.00 -1.35
C GLN A 123 15.94 13.89 -1.60
N GLN A 124 16.05 12.80 -0.85
CA GLN A 124 15.13 11.69 -0.97
C GLN A 124 13.77 11.99 -0.34
N LEU A 125 12.69 11.62 -1.04
CA LEU A 125 11.35 11.60 -0.48
C LEU A 125 11.24 10.41 0.49
N LYS A 126 11.10 10.69 1.78
CA LYS A 126 10.98 9.68 2.83
C LYS A 126 9.58 9.72 3.42
N LEU A 127 9.00 8.53 3.61
CA LEU A 127 7.80 8.34 4.41
C LEU A 127 8.22 7.68 5.73
N ARG A 128 7.55 8.04 6.80
CA ARG A 128 7.65 7.31 8.07
C ARG A 128 6.46 6.40 8.18
N TYR A 129 6.65 5.18 8.67
CA TYR A 129 5.54 4.29 8.96
C TYR A 129 5.78 3.53 10.26
N GLN A 130 4.71 3.21 10.94
CA GLN A 130 4.68 2.43 12.17
C GLN A 130 3.64 1.33 12.03
N THR A 131 4.04 0.09 12.27
CA THR A 131 3.16 -1.08 12.26
C THR A 131 2.68 -1.39 13.68
N ASN A 132 1.45 -1.92 13.79
CA ASN A 132 0.93 -2.38 15.06
C ASN A 132 1.18 -3.89 15.22
N ALA A 133 2.25 -4.24 15.94
CA ALA A 133 2.64 -5.62 16.17
C ALA A 133 1.67 -6.40 17.08
N SER A 134 0.74 -5.74 17.77
CA SER A 134 -0.24 -6.38 18.66
C SER A 134 -1.39 -7.05 17.90
N LEU A 135 -1.57 -6.72 16.62
CA LEU A 135 -2.62 -7.27 15.79
C LEU A 135 -2.10 -8.51 15.06
N ASN A 136 -2.75 -9.66 15.28
CA ASN A 136 -2.38 -10.99 14.75
C ASN A 136 -2.64 -11.15 13.24
N TYR A 137 -2.28 -10.16 12.44
CA TYR A 137 -2.35 -10.25 10.97
C TYR A 137 -0.91 -10.27 10.42
N PRO A 138 -0.65 -10.84 9.24
CA PRO A 138 0.67 -10.78 8.62
C PRO A 138 1.05 -9.33 8.28
N ILE A 139 1.43 -8.60 9.31
CA ILE A 139 1.66 -7.15 9.34
C ILE A 139 2.68 -6.72 8.30
N GLU A 140 3.74 -7.50 8.09
CA GLU A 140 4.75 -7.21 7.07
C GLU A 140 4.15 -7.16 5.66
N THR A 141 3.21 -8.06 5.37
CA THR A 141 2.52 -8.11 4.08
C THR A 141 1.59 -6.91 3.89
N VAL A 142 0.82 -6.57 4.93
CA VAL A 142 -0.07 -5.40 4.91
C VAL A 142 0.73 -4.11 4.78
N ALA A 143 1.76 -3.94 5.62
CA ALA A 143 2.63 -2.77 5.58
C ALA A 143 3.33 -2.63 4.23
N GLY A 144 3.88 -3.72 3.69
CA GLY A 144 4.52 -3.74 2.38
C GLY A 144 3.57 -3.34 1.25
N THR A 145 2.33 -3.85 1.28
CA THR A 145 1.31 -3.51 0.28
C THR A 145 0.88 -2.05 0.40
N ALA A 146 0.59 -1.56 1.62
CA ALA A 146 0.19 -0.17 1.85
C ALA A 146 1.30 0.81 1.42
N VAL A 147 2.54 0.56 1.85
CA VAL A 147 3.70 1.39 1.48
C VAL A 147 3.95 1.35 -0.03
N SER A 148 3.80 0.20 -0.69
CA SER A 148 3.92 0.08 -2.15
C SER A 148 2.85 0.89 -2.87
N ARG A 149 1.60 0.89 -2.40
CA ARG A 149 0.52 1.70 -2.96
C ARG A 149 0.80 3.19 -2.82
N ILE A 150 1.22 3.63 -1.64
CA ILE A 150 1.60 5.03 -1.41
C ILE A 150 2.78 5.43 -2.30
N LYS A 151 3.82 4.59 -2.41
CA LYS A 151 4.95 4.84 -3.32
C LYS A 151 4.51 4.99 -4.77
N SER A 152 3.61 4.13 -5.24
CA SER A 152 3.07 4.21 -6.61
C SER A 152 2.31 5.51 -6.84
N GLN A 153 1.50 5.95 -5.88
CA GLN A 153 0.79 7.23 -5.95
C GLN A 153 1.75 8.42 -5.97
N ILE A 154 2.76 8.42 -5.09
CA ILE A 154 3.79 9.44 -5.07
C ILE A 154 4.53 9.51 -6.41
N SER A 155 4.94 8.37 -6.96
CA SER A 155 5.66 8.32 -8.24
C SER A 155 4.80 8.87 -9.38
N ALA A 156 3.51 8.55 -9.41
CA ALA A 156 2.57 9.07 -10.40
C ALA A 156 2.40 10.59 -10.29
N GLU A 157 2.20 11.10 -9.06
CA GLU A 157 2.04 12.54 -8.81
C GLU A 157 3.30 13.33 -9.12
N ILE A 158 4.47 12.81 -8.77
CA ILE A 158 5.76 13.39 -9.11
C ILE A 158 5.93 13.44 -10.63
N THR A 159 5.72 12.33 -11.33
CA THR A 159 5.85 12.25 -12.78
C THR A 159 4.93 13.26 -13.46
N THR A 160 3.67 13.33 -13.04
CA THR A 160 2.70 14.30 -13.57
C THR A 160 3.12 15.74 -13.31
N THR A 161 3.59 16.02 -12.10
CA THR A 161 4.02 17.38 -11.70
C THR A 161 5.22 17.85 -12.54
N TYR A 162 6.22 16.98 -12.74
CA TYR A 162 7.39 17.33 -13.56
C TYR A 162 7.07 17.39 -15.07
N ALA A 163 6.24 16.47 -15.57
CA ALA A 163 5.81 16.53 -16.97
C ALA A 163 5.09 17.85 -17.28
N ASN A 164 4.20 18.30 -16.41
CA ASN A 164 3.51 19.57 -16.56
C ASN A 164 4.47 20.76 -16.47
N ALA A 165 5.43 20.74 -15.56
CA ALA A 165 6.44 21.79 -15.45
C ALA A 165 7.32 21.89 -16.72
N LEU A 166 7.73 20.75 -17.29
CA LEU A 166 8.48 20.70 -18.54
C LEU A 166 7.67 21.25 -19.72
N ILE A 167 6.39 20.86 -19.82
CA ILE A 167 5.48 21.36 -20.87
C ILE A 167 5.31 22.87 -20.76
N ASP A 168 5.17 23.41 -19.55
CA ASP A 168 5.06 24.87 -19.33
C ASP A 168 6.34 25.58 -19.74
N ILE A 169 7.53 25.08 -19.45
CA ILE A 169 8.82 25.63 -19.87
C ILE A 169 8.93 25.65 -21.40
N ILE A 170 8.56 24.54 -22.07
CA ILE A 170 8.59 24.45 -23.55
C ILE A 170 7.64 25.48 -24.18
N LYS A 171 6.41 25.59 -23.64
CA LYS A 171 5.45 26.60 -24.10
C LYS A 171 5.97 28.04 -23.97
N GLN A 172 6.57 28.34 -22.81
CA GLN A 172 7.13 29.69 -22.54
C GLN A 172 8.31 30.00 -23.43
N SER A 173 9.19 29.01 -23.69
CA SER A 173 10.31 29.13 -24.63
C SER A 173 9.83 29.32 -26.07
N GLY A 174 8.79 28.58 -26.49
CA GLY A 174 8.19 28.72 -27.82
C GLY A 174 7.53 30.07 -28.05
N GLN A 175 6.86 30.61 -27.04
CA GLN A 175 6.30 31.99 -27.12
C GLN A 175 7.39 33.07 -27.19
N GLY A 176 8.49 32.89 -26.42
CA GLY A 176 9.64 33.79 -26.49
C GLY A 176 10.31 33.83 -27.86
N LEU A 177 10.41 32.69 -28.54
CA LEU A 177 10.93 32.60 -29.90
C LEU A 177 10.00 33.22 -30.94
N GLN A 178 8.67 33.10 -30.78
CA GLN A 178 7.70 33.77 -31.66
C GLN A 178 7.74 35.29 -31.52
N THR A 179 7.86 35.82 -30.31
CA THR A 179 7.99 37.27 -30.10
C THR A 179 9.33 37.80 -30.62
N ALA A 180 10.42 37.05 -30.51
CA ALA A 180 11.73 37.42 -31.04
C ALA A 180 11.82 37.37 -32.59
N SER A 181 10.96 36.59 -33.25
CA SER A 181 10.91 36.46 -34.71
C SER A 181 9.95 37.47 -35.38
N ALA A 182 9.11 38.15 -34.60
CA ALA A 182 8.12 39.12 -35.07
C ALA A 182 8.55 40.61 -34.87
N GLY A 183 9.72 40.86 -34.29
CA GLY A 183 10.36 42.19 -34.13
C GLY A 183 11.62 42.28 -34.93
#